data_eebb79244c6a3af9ed75f30cc677dc23
#
_entry.id   eebb79244c6a3af9ed75f30cc677dc23
#
_cell.length_a   1.000
_cell.length_b   1.000
_cell.length_c   1.000
_cell.angle_alpha   90.00
_cell.angle_beta   90.00
_cell.angle_gamma   90.00
#
_symmetry.space_group_name_H-M   'P 1'
#
loop_
_entity.id
_entity.type
_entity.pdbx_description
1 polymer ?
#
loop_
_entity_poly.entity_id
_entity_poly.type
_entity_poly.pdbx_seq_one_letter_code
_entity_poly.pdbx_strand_id
1 'polypeptide(L)'
;WFYLDPSTYVMKTGWLSVNGSWYYLNSSGYMQTGWLNLGGTWYWLDASGAMATGWRVVDGSWNYFMANGAWVSDYMDAKAQSYSSNTNWLILVDTSRCVTSIYTGSWNNWTLNRRYVCSTGKASTPTVKGEYQVYGKGYSFGHGYTCYYYTQFYGDYLFHSSPYYVN
;
A
#
# COMPACT_ATOMS: atom_id res chain seq x y z
N TRP A 1 11.20 -31.39 -1.03
CA TRP A 1 10.33 -31.50 -2.21
C TRP A 1 10.98 -30.81 -3.40
N PHE A 2 10.95 -31.45 -4.57
CA PHE A 2 11.44 -30.95 -5.85
C PHE A 2 10.45 -31.28 -6.96
N TYR A 3 10.53 -30.60 -8.10
CA TYR A 3 9.64 -30.80 -9.23
C TYR A 3 10.42 -31.15 -10.48
N LEU A 4 10.02 -32.26 -11.12
CA LEU A 4 10.48 -32.63 -12.45
C LEU A 4 9.43 -32.25 -13.48
N ASP A 5 9.85 -31.64 -14.57
CA ASP A 5 8.97 -31.37 -15.70
C ASP A 5 8.44 -32.71 -16.24
N PRO A 6 7.12 -32.91 -16.33
CA PRO A 6 6.54 -34.21 -16.71
C PRO A 6 6.85 -34.65 -18.15
N SER A 7 7.23 -33.69 -19.01
CA SER A 7 7.54 -33.98 -20.43
C SER A 7 9.02 -34.25 -20.68
N THR A 8 9.89 -33.51 -19.93
CA THR A 8 11.34 -33.56 -20.16
C THR A 8 12.11 -34.27 -19.06
N TYR A 9 11.46 -34.54 -17.91
CA TYR A 9 12.05 -35.05 -16.67
C TYR A 9 13.20 -34.20 -16.14
N VAL A 10 13.28 -32.95 -16.58
CA VAL A 10 14.29 -31.98 -16.10
C VAL A 10 13.80 -31.34 -14.80
N MET A 11 14.69 -31.24 -13.83
CA MET A 11 14.44 -30.57 -12.55
C MET A 11 14.20 -29.08 -12.79
N LYS A 12 13.11 -28.56 -12.23
CA LYS A 12 12.78 -27.11 -12.27
C LYS A 12 13.48 -26.38 -11.13
N THR A 13 13.79 -25.11 -11.40
CA THR A 13 14.32 -24.14 -10.42
C THR A 13 13.61 -22.79 -10.62
N GLY A 14 13.66 -21.92 -9.63
CA GLY A 14 12.97 -20.64 -9.65
C GLY A 14 11.48 -20.76 -9.39
N TRP A 15 10.72 -19.79 -9.85
CA TRP A 15 9.27 -19.75 -9.67
C TRP A 15 8.58 -20.82 -10.52
N LEU A 16 7.63 -21.52 -9.90
CA LEU A 16 6.83 -22.57 -10.52
C LEU A 16 5.37 -22.43 -10.09
N SER A 17 4.45 -22.40 -11.06
CA SER A 17 3.01 -22.43 -10.78
C SER A 17 2.49 -23.88 -10.94
N VAL A 18 1.84 -24.38 -9.89
CA VAL A 18 1.20 -25.70 -9.86
C VAL A 18 -0.21 -25.53 -9.32
N ASN A 19 -1.23 -25.95 -10.08
CA ASN A 19 -2.64 -25.88 -9.70
C ASN A 19 -3.08 -24.49 -9.17
N GLY A 20 -2.57 -23.42 -9.79
CA GLY A 20 -2.90 -22.03 -9.42
C GLY A 20 -2.14 -21.46 -8.23
N SER A 21 -1.29 -22.24 -7.57
CA SER A 21 -0.39 -21.77 -6.51
C SER A 21 1.03 -21.60 -7.03
N TRP A 22 1.72 -20.57 -6.56
CA TRP A 22 3.12 -20.35 -6.89
C TRP A 22 4.03 -20.90 -5.80
N TYR A 23 5.12 -21.53 -6.23
CA TYR A 23 6.18 -22.11 -5.40
C TYR A 23 7.53 -21.61 -5.89
N TYR A 24 8.53 -21.61 -5.01
CA TYR A 24 9.89 -21.29 -5.40
C TYR A 24 10.83 -22.45 -5.11
N LEU A 25 11.62 -22.84 -6.12
CA LEU A 25 12.63 -23.88 -6.03
C LEU A 25 14.00 -23.21 -6.13
N ASN A 26 14.91 -23.49 -5.18
CA ASN A 26 16.25 -22.92 -5.21
C ASN A 26 17.08 -23.48 -6.39
N SER A 27 18.32 -23.04 -6.53
CA SER A 27 19.22 -23.48 -7.60
C SER A 27 19.52 -24.99 -7.58
N SER A 28 19.35 -25.65 -6.43
CA SER A 28 19.44 -27.12 -6.27
C SER A 28 18.10 -27.83 -6.44
N GLY A 29 17.04 -27.12 -6.87
CA GLY A 29 15.71 -27.67 -7.12
C GLY A 29 14.87 -27.93 -5.87
N TYR A 30 15.33 -27.55 -4.67
CA TYR A 30 14.57 -27.74 -3.43
C TYR A 30 13.54 -26.62 -3.23
N MET A 31 12.29 -27.01 -2.95
CA MET A 31 11.21 -26.09 -2.61
C MET A 31 11.57 -25.30 -1.34
N GLN A 32 11.37 -24.00 -1.41
CA GLN A 32 11.59 -23.09 -0.30
C GLN A 32 10.29 -22.87 0.49
N THR A 33 10.44 -22.56 1.78
CA THR A 33 9.38 -22.16 2.70
C THR A 33 9.88 -21.01 3.57
N GLY A 34 8.97 -20.25 4.19
CA GLY A 34 9.32 -19.09 5.00
C GLY A 34 9.64 -17.86 4.19
N TRP A 35 10.40 -16.93 4.78
CA TRP A 35 10.80 -15.70 4.11
C TRP A 35 11.83 -15.94 3.01
N LEU A 36 11.56 -15.38 1.84
CA LEU A 36 12.42 -15.47 0.66
C LEU A 36 12.71 -14.07 0.14
N ASN A 37 13.99 -13.71 0.01
CA ASN A 37 14.43 -12.46 -0.62
C ASN A 37 14.98 -12.74 -2.02
N LEU A 38 14.41 -12.09 -3.02
CA LEU A 38 14.89 -12.15 -4.40
C LEU A 38 15.14 -10.74 -4.92
N GLY A 39 16.41 -10.37 -4.99
CA GLY A 39 16.81 -9.06 -5.53
C GLY A 39 16.25 -7.86 -4.74
N GLY A 40 16.09 -7.99 -3.42
CA GLY A 40 15.54 -6.94 -2.54
C GLY A 40 14.02 -7.01 -2.35
N THR A 41 13.31 -7.82 -3.12
CA THR A 41 11.87 -8.08 -2.91
C THR A 41 11.68 -9.29 -2.01
N TRP A 42 10.90 -9.11 -0.94
CA TRP A 42 10.56 -10.16 0.01
C TRP A 42 9.25 -10.84 -0.36
N TYR A 43 9.23 -12.17 -0.18
CA TYR A 43 8.08 -13.06 -0.36
C TYR A 43 7.93 -13.92 0.88
N TRP A 44 6.73 -14.43 1.13
CA TRP A 44 6.47 -15.46 2.12
C TRP A 44 5.93 -16.71 1.44
N LEU A 45 6.57 -17.84 1.71
CA LEU A 45 6.15 -19.16 1.29
C LEU A 45 5.68 -19.91 2.53
N ASP A 46 4.43 -20.33 2.58
CA ASP A 46 3.89 -21.02 3.75
C ASP A 46 4.51 -22.41 3.96
N ALA A 47 4.05 -23.13 4.99
CA ALA A 47 4.58 -24.46 5.31
C ALA A 47 4.37 -25.49 4.16
N SER A 48 3.42 -25.27 3.27
CA SER A 48 3.21 -26.06 2.06
C SER A 48 4.12 -25.66 0.90
N GLY A 49 4.83 -24.54 1.02
CA GLY A 49 5.63 -23.87 0.01
C GLY A 49 4.82 -22.92 -0.87
N ALA A 50 3.52 -22.78 -0.65
CA ALA A 50 2.68 -21.89 -1.46
C ALA A 50 2.96 -20.41 -1.13
N MET A 51 3.11 -19.59 -2.17
CA MET A 51 3.37 -18.15 -2.08
C MET A 51 2.16 -17.42 -1.50
N ALA A 52 2.39 -16.62 -0.47
CA ALA A 52 1.38 -15.77 0.15
C ALA A 52 0.98 -14.61 -0.76
N THR A 53 -0.33 -14.29 -0.76
CA THR A 53 -0.90 -13.08 -1.35
C THR A 53 -1.98 -12.52 -0.43
N GLY A 54 -2.24 -11.21 -0.50
CA GLY A 54 -3.18 -10.53 0.39
C GLY A 54 -2.70 -10.50 1.84
N TRP A 55 -3.63 -10.30 2.77
CA TRP A 55 -3.32 -10.27 4.20
C TRP A 55 -3.04 -11.67 4.75
N ARG A 56 -1.92 -11.83 5.47
CA ARG A 56 -1.49 -13.06 6.13
C ARG A 56 -0.91 -12.77 7.51
N VAL A 57 -1.14 -13.67 8.46
CA VAL A 57 -0.43 -13.66 9.74
C VAL A 57 0.87 -14.42 9.57
N VAL A 58 1.99 -13.74 9.77
CA VAL A 58 3.35 -14.30 9.73
C VAL A 58 4.05 -13.89 11.01
N ASP A 59 4.60 -14.84 11.74
CA ASP A 59 5.29 -14.62 13.01
C ASP A 59 4.45 -13.79 14.01
N GLY A 60 3.13 -14.06 14.08
CA GLY A 60 2.19 -13.40 14.98
C GLY A 60 1.77 -11.99 14.56
N SER A 61 2.24 -11.48 13.42
CA SER A 61 1.93 -10.15 12.90
C SER A 61 1.19 -10.20 11.57
N TRP A 62 0.25 -9.26 11.36
CA TRP A 62 -0.39 -9.09 10.06
C TRP A 62 0.57 -8.48 9.05
N ASN A 63 0.73 -9.16 7.94
CA ASN A 63 1.54 -8.76 6.80
C ASN A 63 0.68 -8.74 5.54
N TYR A 64 0.99 -7.83 4.62
CA TYR A 64 0.33 -7.76 3.33
C TYR A 64 1.28 -8.10 2.19
N PHE A 65 0.82 -8.96 1.29
CA PHE A 65 1.53 -9.38 0.08
C PHE A 65 0.70 -9.01 -1.14
N MET A 66 1.31 -8.36 -2.11
CA MET A 66 0.65 -8.00 -3.37
C MET A 66 0.23 -9.25 -4.15
N ALA A 67 -0.56 -9.09 -5.22
CA ALA A 67 -0.99 -10.20 -6.06
C ALA A 67 0.18 -10.99 -6.69
N ASN A 68 1.32 -10.34 -6.90
CA ASN A 68 2.57 -10.97 -7.37
C ASN A 68 3.41 -11.56 -6.23
N GLY A 69 2.91 -11.59 -4.99
CA GLY A 69 3.58 -12.12 -3.80
C GLY A 69 4.54 -11.17 -3.11
N ALA A 70 4.80 -9.98 -3.65
CA ALA A 70 5.72 -9.03 -3.04
C ALA A 70 5.19 -8.51 -1.68
N TRP A 71 6.00 -8.61 -0.63
CA TRP A 71 5.68 -8.09 0.69
C TRP A 71 5.70 -6.57 0.73
N VAL A 72 4.71 -5.98 1.39
CA VAL A 72 4.58 -4.53 1.60
C VAL A 72 4.87 -4.21 3.06
N SER A 73 5.97 -3.52 3.31
CA SER A 73 6.48 -3.26 4.67
C SER A 73 5.74 -2.14 5.41
N ASP A 74 5.15 -1.18 4.71
CA ASP A 74 4.41 -0.06 5.32
C ASP A 74 2.91 -0.36 5.39
N TYR A 75 2.32 -0.19 6.58
CA TYR A 75 0.88 -0.44 6.81
C TYR A 75 -0.03 0.42 5.92
N MET A 76 0.32 1.70 5.68
CA MET A 76 -0.47 2.58 4.82
C MET A 76 -0.44 2.12 3.37
N ASP A 77 0.72 1.66 2.89
CA ASP A 77 0.89 1.15 1.54
C ASP A 77 0.13 -0.18 1.36
N ALA A 78 0.16 -1.04 2.38
CA ALA A 78 -0.64 -2.25 2.43
C ALA A 78 -2.15 -1.94 2.44
N LYS A 79 -2.57 -0.99 3.27
CA LYS A 79 -3.96 -0.57 3.37
C LYS A 79 -4.47 0.06 2.07
N ALA A 80 -3.64 0.82 1.35
CA ALA A 80 -3.98 1.40 0.06
C ALA A 80 -4.51 0.34 -0.92
N GLN A 81 -3.95 -0.87 -0.91
CA GLN A 81 -4.33 -1.94 -1.83
C GLN A 81 -5.79 -2.40 -1.69
N SER A 82 -6.43 -2.14 -0.55
CA SER A 82 -7.84 -2.49 -0.30
C SER A 82 -8.84 -1.42 -0.77
N TYR A 83 -8.38 -0.24 -1.16
CA TYR A 83 -9.25 0.85 -1.62
C TYR A 83 -9.37 0.90 -3.14
N SER A 84 -10.54 1.34 -3.63
CA SER A 84 -10.76 1.68 -5.03
C SER A 84 -10.89 3.20 -5.19
N SER A 85 -10.63 3.71 -6.39
CA SER A 85 -10.88 5.09 -6.76
C SER A 85 -11.45 5.14 -8.18
N ASN A 86 -12.31 6.13 -8.45
CA ASN A 86 -12.82 6.40 -9.79
C ASN A 86 -11.79 7.09 -10.69
N THR A 87 -10.61 7.38 -10.13
CA THR A 87 -9.46 7.96 -10.82
C THR A 87 -8.23 7.09 -10.59
N ASN A 88 -7.11 7.42 -11.23
CA ASN A 88 -5.82 6.79 -10.95
C ASN A 88 -5.08 7.40 -9.75
N TRP A 89 -5.79 8.10 -8.85
CA TRP A 89 -5.24 8.72 -7.64
C TRP A 89 -6.01 8.26 -6.40
N LEU A 90 -5.26 8.03 -5.32
CA LEU A 90 -5.78 7.74 -3.99
C LEU A 90 -5.00 8.57 -2.95
N ILE A 91 -5.72 9.21 -2.03
CA ILE A 91 -5.12 9.92 -0.90
C ILE A 91 -5.56 9.21 0.38
N LEU A 92 -4.62 8.76 1.19
CA LEU A 92 -4.88 8.23 2.52
C LEU A 92 -4.31 9.17 3.59
N VAL A 93 -5.10 9.42 4.63
CA VAL A 93 -4.69 10.21 5.78
C VAL A 93 -4.73 9.34 7.03
N ASP A 94 -3.58 9.16 7.67
CA ASP A 94 -3.48 8.56 8.99
C ASP A 94 -3.48 9.68 10.04
N THR A 95 -4.63 9.89 10.66
CA THR A 95 -4.81 10.96 11.66
C THR A 95 -4.08 10.66 12.97
N SER A 96 -3.72 9.40 13.24
CA SER A 96 -2.98 9.00 14.44
C SER A 96 -1.48 9.27 14.32
N ARG A 97 -0.93 9.11 13.13
CA ARG A 97 0.48 9.37 12.82
C ARG A 97 0.71 10.75 12.19
N CYS A 98 -0.35 11.50 11.91
CA CYS A 98 -0.29 12.78 11.20
C CYS A 98 0.43 12.66 9.84
N VAL A 99 0.06 11.67 9.05
CA VAL A 99 0.69 11.37 7.75
C VAL A 99 -0.36 11.35 6.66
N THR A 100 -0.07 12.03 5.55
CA THR A 100 -0.84 11.96 4.30
C THR A 100 -0.01 11.27 3.25
N SER A 101 -0.54 10.22 2.65
CA SER A 101 0.09 9.46 1.56
C SER A 101 -0.74 9.60 0.28
N ILE A 102 -0.07 9.88 -0.82
CA ILE A 102 -0.67 10.02 -2.15
C ILE A 102 -0.17 8.88 -3.01
N TYR A 103 -1.09 8.16 -3.62
CA TYR A 103 -0.81 7.01 -4.46
C TYR A 103 -1.30 7.24 -5.87
N THR A 104 -0.64 6.58 -6.82
CA THR A 104 -1.06 6.44 -8.21
C THR A 104 -1.27 4.98 -8.54
N GLY A 105 -2.27 4.66 -9.38
CA GLY A 105 -2.56 3.29 -9.77
C GLY A 105 -4.04 2.96 -9.80
N SER A 106 -4.38 1.78 -9.31
CA SER A 106 -5.74 1.26 -9.24
C SER A 106 -5.88 0.26 -8.09
N TRP A 107 -7.09 -0.24 -7.86
CA TRP A 107 -7.35 -1.27 -6.85
C TRP A 107 -6.32 -2.40 -6.92
N ASN A 108 -5.77 -2.76 -5.76
CA ASN A 108 -4.75 -3.81 -5.57
C ASN A 108 -3.43 -3.61 -6.37
N ASN A 109 -3.21 -2.38 -6.86
CA ASN A 109 -1.99 -2.01 -7.59
C ASN A 109 -1.66 -0.52 -7.39
N TRP A 110 -1.77 -0.04 -6.13
CA TRP A 110 -1.42 1.31 -5.76
C TRP A 110 0.07 1.44 -5.48
N THR A 111 0.70 2.40 -6.11
CA THR A 111 2.11 2.75 -5.88
C THR A 111 2.19 4.09 -5.14
N LEU A 112 2.96 4.15 -4.06
CA LEU A 112 3.20 5.39 -3.33
C LEU A 112 3.90 6.40 -4.26
N ASN A 113 3.24 7.55 -4.44
CA ASN A 113 3.80 8.68 -5.18
C ASN A 113 4.52 9.64 -4.21
N ARG A 114 3.83 10.06 -3.14
CA ARG A 114 4.37 10.98 -2.13
C ARG A 114 3.77 10.73 -0.76
N ARG A 115 4.56 11.06 0.26
CA ARG A 115 4.13 11.03 1.67
C ARG A 115 4.56 12.32 2.36
N TYR A 116 3.65 12.88 3.14
CA TYR A 116 3.86 14.13 3.88
C TYR A 116 3.48 13.96 5.33
N VAL A 117 4.20 14.64 6.21
CA VAL A 117 3.71 14.93 7.55
C VAL A 117 2.65 16.04 7.43
N CYS A 118 1.54 15.87 8.11
CA CYS A 118 0.44 16.83 8.09
C CYS A 118 -0.02 17.17 9.51
N SER A 119 -0.72 18.29 9.68
CA SER A 119 -1.50 18.56 10.88
C SER A 119 -2.90 17.98 10.69
N THR A 120 -3.46 17.43 11.75
CA THR A 120 -4.86 17.00 11.81
C THR A 120 -5.65 17.92 12.72
N GLY A 121 -6.98 17.84 12.67
CA GLY A 121 -7.85 18.63 13.52
C GLY A 121 -7.53 18.44 15.02
N LYS A 122 -7.67 19.49 15.81
CA LYS A 122 -7.52 19.43 17.28
C LYS A 122 -8.69 18.68 17.92
N ALA A 123 -8.54 18.31 19.19
CA ALA A 123 -9.55 17.50 19.90
C ALA A 123 -10.97 18.09 19.88
N SER A 124 -11.09 19.43 19.91
CA SER A 124 -12.39 20.14 19.84
C SER A 124 -13.00 20.22 18.44
N THR A 125 -12.20 20.05 17.39
CA THR A 125 -12.60 20.07 15.98
C THR A 125 -11.79 19.01 15.22
N PRO A 126 -12.09 17.71 15.46
CA PRO A 126 -11.28 16.64 14.91
C PRO A 126 -11.43 16.53 13.38
N THR A 127 -10.41 16.05 12.72
CA THR A 127 -10.49 15.71 11.30
C THR A 127 -11.56 14.63 11.11
N VAL A 128 -12.48 14.86 10.16
CA VAL A 128 -13.50 13.87 9.80
C VAL A 128 -12.87 12.59 9.31
N LYS A 129 -13.52 11.46 9.64
CA LYS A 129 -13.10 10.12 9.19
C LYS A 129 -14.11 9.60 8.18
N GLY A 130 -13.65 8.92 7.16
CA GLY A 130 -14.50 8.36 6.11
C GLY A 130 -13.79 8.30 4.77
N GLU A 131 -14.54 7.93 3.75
CA GLU A 131 -14.11 7.93 2.37
C GLU A 131 -14.79 9.09 1.65
N TYR A 132 -14.01 9.91 0.99
CA TYR A 132 -14.48 11.15 0.36
C TYR A 132 -13.89 11.30 -1.03
N GLN A 133 -14.59 12.04 -1.89
CA GLN A 133 -14.07 12.45 -3.20
C GLN A 133 -13.59 13.89 -3.13
N VAL A 134 -12.46 14.18 -3.77
CA VAL A 134 -11.99 15.54 -3.98
C VAL A 134 -12.88 16.21 -5.03
N TYR A 135 -13.51 17.34 -4.70
CA TYR A 135 -14.41 18.06 -5.60
C TYR A 135 -14.08 19.53 -5.80
N GLY A 136 -13.24 20.13 -4.95
CA GLY A 136 -12.84 21.52 -5.04
C GLY A 136 -11.34 21.70 -4.94
N LYS A 137 -10.80 22.62 -5.74
CA LYS A 137 -9.39 23.05 -5.66
C LYS A 137 -9.33 24.54 -5.91
N GLY A 138 -8.38 25.22 -5.25
CA GLY A 138 -8.16 26.64 -5.49
C GLY A 138 -6.80 27.10 -5.00
N TYR A 139 -6.50 28.36 -5.34
CA TYR A 139 -5.21 28.95 -5.04
C TYR A 139 -5.07 29.34 -3.57
N SER A 140 -6.09 29.98 -3.00
CA SER A 140 -6.06 30.44 -1.60
C SER A 140 -7.44 30.62 -1.01
N PHE A 141 -7.51 30.61 0.31
CA PHE A 141 -8.68 30.98 1.12
C PHE A 141 -8.21 31.53 2.48
N GLY A 142 -9.12 32.14 3.25
CA GLY A 142 -8.91 32.60 4.62
C GLY A 142 -9.55 33.97 4.88
N HIS A 143 -9.63 34.31 6.18
CA HIS A 143 -10.06 35.60 6.67
C HIS A 143 -9.19 36.00 7.85
N GLY A 144 -8.40 37.07 7.71
CA GLY A 144 -7.36 37.43 8.67
C GLY A 144 -6.09 36.56 8.61
N TYR A 145 -6.05 35.60 7.75
CA TYR A 145 -4.90 34.74 7.38
C TYR A 145 -5.10 34.28 5.95
N THR A 146 -4.07 33.68 5.36
CA THR A 146 -4.16 33.07 4.02
C THR A 146 -3.59 31.66 4.07
N CYS A 147 -4.36 30.67 3.58
CA CYS A 147 -3.90 29.32 3.27
C CYS A 147 -3.86 29.15 1.76
N TYR A 148 -2.80 28.56 1.24
CA TYR A 148 -2.60 28.37 -0.20
C TYR A 148 -2.83 26.92 -0.64
N TYR A 149 -3.16 26.74 -1.92
CA TYR A 149 -3.25 25.46 -2.60
C TYR A 149 -4.21 24.46 -1.93
N TYR A 150 -5.44 24.92 -1.68
CA TYR A 150 -6.41 24.06 -1.04
C TYR A 150 -6.97 22.99 -1.98
N THR A 151 -7.30 21.87 -1.37
CA THR A 151 -8.01 20.74 -2.01
C THR A 151 -9.15 20.33 -1.09
N GLN A 152 -10.39 20.55 -1.52
CA GLN A 152 -11.60 20.33 -0.72
C GLN A 152 -12.13 18.91 -0.93
N PHE A 153 -12.49 18.24 0.15
CA PHE A 153 -12.98 16.86 0.09
C PHE A 153 -14.28 16.63 0.88
N TYR A 154 -14.63 17.47 1.85
CA TYR A 154 -15.88 17.34 2.61
C TYR A 154 -16.26 18.64 3.31
N GLY A 155 -17.44 19.27 2.97
CA GLY A 155 -17.86 20.53 3.58
C GLY A 155 -16.72 21.56 3.59
N ASP A 156 -16.39 22.07 4.78
CA ASP A 156 -15.29 23.03 4.98
C ASP A 156 -13.93 22.35 5.26
N TYR A 157 -13.84 21.01 5.08
CA TYR A 157 -12.59 20.28 5.30
C TYR A 157 -11.73 20.27 4.03
N LEU A 158 -10.48 20.74 4.21
CA LEU A 158 -9.54 21.01 3.14
C LEU A 158 -8.14 20.45 3.47
N PHE A 159 -7.41 20.01 2.45
CA PHE A 159 -5.95 19.99 2.49
C PHE A 159 -5.45 21.38 2.08
N HIS A 160 -4.52 21.98 2.81
CA HIS A 160 -3.99 23.30 2.53
C HIS A 160 -2.60 23.51 3.17
N SER A 161 -1.93 24.60 2.79
CA SER A 161 -0.67 25.01 3.42
C SER A 161 -0.89 25.43 4.89
N SER A 162 0.20 25.63 5.62
CA SER A 162 0.13 26.35 6.90
C SER A 162 -0.47 27.74 6.69
N PRO A 163 -1.22 28.28 7.68
CA PRO A 163 -1.74 29.64 7.61
C PRO A 163 -0.60 30.67 7.58
N TYR A 164 -0.72 31.65 6.69
CA TYR A 164 0.13 32.82 6.64
C TYR A 164 -0.66 34.03 7.17
N TYR A 165 -0.16 34.66 8.22
CA TYR A 165 -0.75 35.86 8.78
C TYR A 165 -0.12 37.08 8.11
N VAL A 166 -0.95 38.02 7.68
CA VAL A 166 -0.49 39.32 7.16
C VAL A 166 -0.25 40.20 8.41
N ASN A 167 0.98 40.60 8.64
CA ASN A 167 1.33 41.60 9.69
C ASN A 167 0.90 42.98 9.25
#